data_6de4f2b3af6998ca05518bce709305fd
#
_entry.id   6de4f2b3af6998ca05518bce709305fd
#
_cell.length_a   1.000
_cell.length_b   1.000
_cell.length_c   1.000
_cell.angle_alpha   90.00
_cell.angle_beta   90.00
_cell.angle_gamma   90.00
#
_symmetry.space_group_name_H-M   'P 1'
#
loop_
_entity.id
_entity.type
_entity.pdbx_description
1 polymer ?
#
loop_
_entity_poly.entity_id
_entity_poly.type
_entity_poly.pdbx_seq_one_letter_code
_entity_poly.pdbx_strand_id
1 'polypeptide(L)'
;MDSDRLDLAVVGAGLNGSLLALAAGEAGLSTALIDRMPLKSFTDAGFDGRTTAIAYTSQRLFAALGVWPDLADQAEPILDIRISDAGHDGRPSPLFLHFDHREAAAEDGEPAPMGWIVENRFLRAALQHRLAACKQVELIAPDEVIETRRDPDRAELFLKSGRRLAARLVASAEGRLGAMREEAGIGARAWSYDQIAIVLVARHERPHRGVAQEKFLPGGPFAMLPMRDGAPHEGLAGEHRSSIVWTERADLARRLLELEPPRFQAEFARRFGDHLGPVEPVGPRWWFPLGLVHAERYIDTR
;
A
#
# COMPACT_ATOMS: atom_id res chain seq x y z
N MET A 1 19.14 18.91 -30.56
CA MET A 1 18.63 18.21 -29.35
C MET A 1 17.30 17.65 -29.72
N ASP A 2 17.15 16.33 -29.66
CA ASP A 2 15.92 15.64 -30.03
C ASP A 2 14.81 16.07 -29.05
N SER A 3 13.93 16.98 -29.47
CA SER A 3 12.84 17.53 -28.64
C SER A 3 11.76 16.50 -28.25
N ASP A 4 11.84 15.29 -28.78
CA ASP A 4 10.85 14.23 -28.59
C ASP A 4 11.30 13.11 -27.63
N ARG A 5 12.44 13.32 -26.95
CA ARG A 5 13.00 12.30 -26.05
C ARG A 5 12.65 12.59 -24.61
N LEU A 6 11.93 11.65 -23.97
CA LEU A 6 11.63 11.70 -22.53
C LEU A 6 12.89 11.46 -21.68
N ASP A 7 12.94 12.09 -20.51
CA ASP A 7 13.95 11.75 -19.50
C ASP A 7 13.62 10.42 -18.84
N LEU A 8 12.34 10.18 -18.57
CA LEU A 8 11.88 8.98 -17.87
C LEU A 8 10.58 8.44 -18.49
N ALA A 9 10.51 7.13 -18.70
CA ALA A 9 9.24 6.42 -18.90
C ALA A 9 8.99 5.51 -17.71
N VAL A 10 7.83 5.63 -17.07
CA VAL A 10 7.39 4.79 -15.94
C VAL A 10 6.28 3.89 -16.44
N VAL A 11 6.44 2.58 -16.30
CA VAL A 11 5.45 1.58 -16.71
C VAL A 11 4.77 0.99 -15.50
N GLY A 12 3.46 1.24 -15.37
CA GLY A 12 2.63 0.89 -14.22
C GLY A 12 2.26 2.10 -13.37
N ALA A 13 0.97 2.51 -13.40
CA ALA A 13 0.44 3.63 -12.63
C ALA A 13 -0.14 3.21 -11.26
N GLY A 14 0.41 2.16 -10.67
CA GLY A 14 0.18 1.82 -9.26
C GLY A 14 0.75 2.90 -8.33
N LEU A 15 0.62 2.73 -7.01
CA LEU A 15 1.08 3.72 -6.02
C LEU A 15 2.54 4.13 -6.22
N ASN A 16 3.42 3.15 -6.44
CA ASN A 16 4.86 3.42 -6.59
C ASN A 16 5.18 4.12 -7.92
N GLY A 17 4.60 3.65 -9.04
CA GLY A 17 4.84 4.26 -10.34
C GLY A 17 4.27 5.66 -10.44
N SER A 18 3.08 5.89 -9.90
CA SER A 18 2.47 7.22 -9.81
C SER A 18 3.33 8.19 -8.98
N LEU A 19 3.83 7.74 -7.83
CA LEU A 19 4.69 8.56 -6.99
C LEU A 19 6.03 8.88 -7.66
N LEU A 20 6.66 7.88 -8.32
CA LEU A 20 7.91 8.07 -9.05
C LEU A 20 7.75 9.07 -10.20
N ALA A 21 6.69 8.91 -11.01
CA ALA A 21 6.42 9.81 -12.13
C ALA A 21 6.16 11.24 -11.66
N LEU A 22 5.39 11.41 -10.57
CA LEU A 22 5.15 12.72 -9.98
C LEU A 22 6.44 13.34 -9.47
N ALA A 23 7.26 12.60 -8.74
CA ALA A 23 8.54 13.10 -8.21
C ALA A 23 9.50 13.52 -9.33
N ALA A 24 9.58 12.74 -10.41
CA ALA A 24 10.38 13.08 -11.58
C ALA A 24 9.86 14.34 -12.27
N GLY A 25 8.53 14.44 -12.47
CA GLY A 25 7.93 15.62 -13.09
C GLY A 25 8.10 16.89 -12.28
N GLU A 26 7.89 16.85 -10.96
CA GLU A 26 8.14 18.00 -10.06
C GLU A 26 9.63 18.40 -10.00
N ALA A 27 10.53 17.46 -10.27
CA ALA A 27 11.96 17.75 -10.46
C ALA A 27 12.30 18.32 -11.86
N GLY A 28 11.30 18.54 -12.73
CA GLY A 28 11.46 19.12 -14.06
C GLY A 28 11.81 18.12 -15.17
N LEU A 29 11.77 16.82 -14.89
CA LEU A 29 12.06 15.79 -15.89
C LEU A 29 10.83 15.53 -16.76
N SER A 30 11.03 15.47 -18.10
CA SER A 30 9.99 15.07 -19.04
C SER A 30 9.69 13.59 -18.85
N THR A 31 8.48 13.27 -18.36
CA THR A 31 8.14 11.92 -17.90
C THR A 31 6.87 11.42 -18.60
N ALA A 32 6.85 10.15 -19.04
CA ALA A 32 5.62 9.45 -19.39
C ALA A 32 5.28 8.42 -18.30
N LEU A 33 4.00 8.38 -17.90
CA LEU A 33 3.44 7.35 -17.04
C LEU A 33 2.44 6.51 -17.83
N ILE A 34 2.74 5.23 -18.00
CA ILE A 34 2.00 4.32 -18.89
C ILE A 34 1.31 3.26 -18.04
N ASP A 35 0.01 3.01 -18.28
CA ASP A 35 -0.70 1.90 -17.63
C ASP A 35 -1.75 1.30 -18.57
N ARG A 36 -1.89 -0.03 -18.50
CA ARG A 36 -2.90 -0.78 -19.27
C ARG A 36 -4.33 -0.53 -18.80
N MET A 37 -4.51 -0.09 -17.57
CA MET A 37 -5.81 0.20 -16.98
C MET A 37 -6.19 1.67 -17.20
N PRO A 38 -7.47 1.98 -17.46
CA PRO A 38 -7.93 3.37 -17.50
C PRO A 38 -7.68 4.09 -16.17
N LEU A 39 -7.27 5.35 -16.19
CA LEU A 39 -7.01 6.14 -14.97
C LEU A 39 -8.22 6.18 -14.02
N LYS A 40 -9.44 6.21 -14.56
CA LYS A 40 -10.67 6.15 -13.76
C LYS A 40 -10.75 4.92 -12.86
N SER A 41 -10.15 3.80 -13.26
CA SER A 41 -10.14 2.59 -12.41
C SER A 41 -9.32 2.77 -11.13
N PHE A 42 -8.44 3.76 -11.06
CA PHE A 42 -7.66 4.07 -9.86
C PHE A 42 -8.38 5.06 -8.93
N THR A 43 -9.22 5.97 -9.48
CA THR A 43 -9.97 6.97 -8.71
C THR A 43 -11.33 6.48 -8.24
N ASP A 44 -12.01 5.70 -9.09
CA ASP A 44 -13.37 5.21 -8.83
C ASP A 44 -13.37 3.87 -8.07
N ALA A 45 -12.20 3.33 -7.76
CA ALA A 45 -12.08 2.12 -6.97
C ALA A 45 -12.65 2.33 -5.56
N GLY A 46 -13.68 1.57 -5.21
CA GLY A 46 -14.19 1.49 -3.85
C GLY A 46 -13.11 1.01 -2.88
N PHE A 47 -13.42 1.04 -1.60
CA PHE A 47 -12.53 0.48 -0.59
C PHE A 47 -12.38 -1.03 -0.80
N ASP A 48 -11.15 -1.49 -0.96
CA ASP A 48 -10.76 -2.88 -1.22
C ASP A 48 -10.13 -3.59 0.00
N GLY A 49 -10.36 -3.01 1.19
CA GLY A 49 -9.82 -3.49 2.46
C GLY A 49 -8.40 -3.03 2.75
N ARG A 50 -7.64 -2.61 1.74
CA ARG A 50 -6.22 -2.30 1.91
C ARG A 50 -5.99 -0.89 2.43
N THR A 51 -5.14 -0.84 3.45
CA THR A 51 -4.56 0.38 3.99
C THR A 51 -3.05 0.34 3.80
N THR A 52 -2.41 1.50 3.79
CA THR A 52 -0.96 1.62 3.76
C THR A 52 -0.50 2.40 4.99
N ALA A 53 0.48 1.86 5.69
CA ALA A 53 1.22 2.59 6.70
C ALA A 53 2.27 3.46 6.00
N ILE A 54 2.09 4.76 6.03
CA ILE A 54 2.99 5.76 5.47
C ILE A 54 3.96 6.16 6.59
N ALA A 55 5.22 5.75 6.50
CA ALA A 55 6.24 6.13 7.46
C ALA A 55 6.47 7.66 7.45
N TYR A 56 6.98 8.20 8.55
CA TYR A 56 7.26 9.63 8.72
C TYR A 56 8.06 10.22 7.53
N THR A 57 9.13 9.56 7.10
CA THR A 57 9.95 10.02 5.96
C THR A 57 9.18 10.01 4.64
N SER A 58 8.30 9.04 4.43
CA SER A 58 7.44 8.99 3.23
C SER A 58 6.38 10.10 3.26
N GLN A 59 5.83 10.43 4.42
CA GLN A 59 4.91 11.55 4.58
C GLN A 59 5.56 12.87 4.20
N ARG A 60 6.84 13.11 4.57
CA ARG A 60 7.59 14.29 4.16
C ARG A 60 7.75 14.38 2.63
N LEU A 61 7.99 13.25 1.97
CA LEU A 61 8.02 13.20 0.51
C LEU A 61 6.65 13.58 -0.08
N PHE A 62 5.56 13.02 0.43
CA PHE A 62 4.21 13.39 -0.01
C PHE A 62 3.91 14.86 0.23
N ALA A 63 4.38 15.44 1.33
CA ALA A 63 4.22 16.86 1.61
C ALA A 63 5.02 17.71 0.61
N ALA A 64 6.27 17.37 0.33
CA ALA A 64 7.10 18.07 -0.65
C ALA A 64 6.54 18.03 -2.07
N LEU A 65 5.87 16.93 -2.44
CA LEU A 65 5.20 16.76 -3.74
C LEU A 65 3.76 17.34 -3.76
N GLY A 66 3.30 17.95 -2.66
CA GLY A 66 1.96 18.52 -2.55
C GLY A 66 0.82 17.50 -2.54
N VAL A 67 1.11 16.22 -2.27
CA VAL A 67 0.12 15.14 -2.16
C VAL A 67 -0.52 15.10 -0.77
N TRP A 68 0.24 15.47 0.26
CA TRP A 68 -0.19 15.35 1.65
C TRP A 68 -1.43 16.16 2.03
N PRO A 69 -1.64 17.40 1.53
CA PRO A 69 -2.86 18.15 1.83
C PRO A 69 -4.16 17.41 1.48
N ASP A 70 -4.15 16.61 0.39
CA ASP A 70 -5.30 15.81 -0.03
C ASP A 70 -5.50 14.55 0.84
N LEU A 71 -4.53 14.20 1.68
CA LEU A 71 -4.51 12.99 2.51
C LEU A 71 -4.67 13.26 4.00
N ALA A 72 -4.28 14.44 4.47
CA ALA A 72 -4.14 14.75 5.90
C ALA A 72 -5.42 14.43 6.70
N ASP A 73 -6.59 14.77 6.16
CA ASP A 73 -7.88 14.51 6.82
C ASP A 73 -8.33 13.04 6.75
N GLN A 74 -7.66 12.23 5.93
CA GLN A 74 -7.94 10.80 5.74
C GLN A 74 -6.89 9.90 6.39
N ALA A 75 -5.86 10.49 6.98
CA ALA A 75 -4.72 9.81 7.57
C ALA A 75 -4.87 9.73 9.10
N GLU A 76 -4.77 8.53 9.65
CA GLU A 76 -4.76 8.32 11.10
C GLU A 76 -3.32 8.16 11.61
N PRO A 77 -2.86 8.99 12.56
CA PRO A 77 -1.49 8.91 13.05
C PRO A 77 -1.23 7.63 13.84
N ILE A 78 -0.04 7.06 13.68
CA ILE A 78 0.52 6.00 14.50
C ILE A 78 1.37 6.65 15.58
N LEU A 79 0.85 6.67 16.81
CA LEU A 79 1.52 7.28 17.96
C LEU A 79 2.29 6.25 18.78
N ASP A 80 1.74 5.05 18.90
CA ASP A 80 2.34 3.92 19.61
C ASP A 80 2.35 2.68 18.71
N ILE A 81 3.40 1.88 18.81
CA ILE A 81 3.44 0.53 18.23
C ILE A 81 3.69 -0.47 19.36
N ARG A 82 2.82 -1.47 19.48
CA ARG A 82 2.91 -2.53 20.48
C ARG A 82 3.00 -3.88 19.80
N ILE A 83 4.07 -4.61 20.07
CA ILE A 83 4.33 -5.92 19.48
C ILE A 83 4.37 -6.96 20.59
N SER A 84 3.56 -8.00 20.48
CA SER A 84 3.52 -9.11 21.43
C SER A 84 3.64 -10.45 20.73
N ASP A 85 4.24 -11.43 21.40
CA ASP A 85 4.29 -12.81 20.95
C ASP A 85 3.34 -13.65 21.82
N ALA A 86 2.49 -14.42 21.19
CA ALA A 86 1.55 -15.30 21.90
C ALA A 86 2.13 -16.70 22.18
N GLY A 87 3.36 -16.98 21.78
CA GLY A 87 3.97 -18.29 21.93
C GLY A 87 3.20 -19.41 21.22
N HIS A 88 3.62 -20.66 21.45
CA HIS A 88 2.99 -21.82 20.80
C HIS A 88 1.58 -22.15 21.33
N ASP A 89 1.25 -21.73 22.53
CA ASP A 89 -0.06 -21.96 23.16
C ASP A 89 -1.11 -20.91 22.81
N GLY A 90 -0.73 -19.90 22.01
CA GLY A 90 -1.61 -18.81 21.58
C GLY A 90 -2.03 -17.85 22.69
N ARG A 91 -1.42 -17.95 23.90
CA ARG A 91 -1.69 -17.03 25.00
C ARG A 91 -0.81 -15.77 24.85
N PRO A 92 -1.39 -14.57 24.98
CA PRO A 92 -0.61 -13.35 24.92
C PRO A 92 0.50 -13.35 25.98
N SER A 93 1.74 -13.06 25.55
CA SER A 93 2.82 -12.79 26.47
C SER A 93 2.50 -11.53 27.30
N PRO A 94 2.81 -11.51 28.60
CA PRO A 94 2.74 -10.29 29.38
C PRO A 94 3.83 -9.28 28.99
N LEU A 95 4.86 -9.75 28.26
CA LEU A 95 5.93 -8.91 27.74
C LEU A 95 5.58 -8.50 26.31
N PHE A 96 5.73 -7.22 26.02
CA PHE A 96 5.57 -6.67 24.69
C PHE A 96 6.67 -5.63 24.41
N LEU A 97 7.05 -5.53 23.15
CA LEU A 97 7.91 -4.47 22.68
C LEU A 97 7.03 -3.24 22.41
N HIS A 98 7.45 -2.09 22.92
CA HIS A 98 6.70 -0.84 22.80
C HIS A 98 7.59 0.23 22.20
N PHE A 99 7.07 0.90 21.18
CA PHE A 99 7.65 2.10 20.61
C PHE A 99 6.66 3.25 20.81
N ASP A 100 7.16 4.32 21.41
CA ASP A 100 6.40 5.54 21.67
C ASP A 100 6.95 6.66 20.76
N HIS A 101 6.08 7.34 20.01
CA HIS A 101 6.49 8.45 19.15
C HIS A 101 7.24 9.56 19.88
N ARG A 102 7.04 9.72 21.19
CA ARG A 102 7.72 10.72 22.02
C ARG A 102 9.18 10.39 22.28
N GLU A 103 9.59 9.13 22.06
CA GLU A 103 10.99 8.69 22.17
C GLU A 103 11.79 8.94 20.88
N ALA A 104 11.09 9.19 19.76
CA ALA A 104 11.68 9.46 18.46
C ALA A 104 11.42 10.93 18.11
N ALA A 105 12.38 11.80 18.39
CA ALA A 105 12.28 13.20 17.98
C ALA A 105 12.35 13.34 16.45
N ALA A 106 11.52 14.22 15.89
CA ALA A 106 11.67 14.70 14.52
C ALA A 106 12.93 15.58 14.40
N GLU A 107 13.28 15.97 13.17
CA GLU A 107 14.47 16.82 12.91
C GLU A 107 14.43 18.18 13.64
N ASP A 108 13.24 18.70 13.92
CA ASP A 108 13.00 19.93 14.68
C ASP A 108 13.01 19.72 16.21
N GLY A 109 13.20 18.47 16.67
CA GLY A 109 13.24 18.10 18.08
C GLY A 109 11.88 17.88 18.74
N GLU A 110 10.77 18.08 18.00
CA GLU A 110 9.42 17.85 18.52
C GLU A 110 8.98 16.40 18.25
N PRO A 111 8.16 15.82 19.15
CA PRO A 111 7.57 14.50 18.91
C PRO A 111 6.69 14.50 17.66
N ALA A 112 6.91 13.51 16.77
CA ALA A 112 6.12 13.34 15.57
C ALA A 112 5.56 11.91 15.50
N PRO A 113 4.39 11.70 14.87
CA PRO A 113 3.88 10.35 14.61
C PRO A 113 4.92 9.50 13.87
N MET A 114 5.03 8.23 14.22
CA MET A 114 5.93 7.29 13.54
C MET A 114 5.50 7.02 12.09
N GLY A 115 4.25 7.29 11.79
CA GLY A 115 3.63 7.17 10.48
C GLY A 115 2.13 7.40 10.54
N TRP A 116 1.46 7.08 9.46
CA TRP A 116 0.00 7.24 9.33
C TRP A 116 -0.59 6.06 8.58
N ILE A 117 -1.78 5.63 8.98
CA ILE A 117 -2.58 4.67 8.23
C ILE A 117 -3.53 5.43 7.31
N VAL A 118 -3.47 5.08 6.02
CA VAL A 118 -4.31 5.67 4.97
C VAL A 118 -4.94 4.56 4.13
N GLU A 119 -6.21 4.66 3.82
CA GLU A 119 -6.88 3.76 2.87
C GLU A 119 -6.31 3.97 1.46
N ASN A 120 -5.98 2.88 0.75
CA ASN A 120 -5.34 2.96 -0.56
C ASN A 120 -6.18 3.71 -1.61
N ARG A 121 -7.51 3.74 -1.45
CA ARG A 121 -8.40 4.53 -2.34
C ARG A 121 -8.08 6.02 -2.28
N PHE A 122 -7.87 6.58 -1.08
CA PHE A 122 -7.53 7.99 -0.91
C PHE A 122 -6.12 8.30 -1.42
N LEU A 123 -5.18 7.40 -1.15
CA LEU A 123 -3.81 7.56 -1.63
C LEU A 123 -3.75 7.56 -3.17
N ARG A 124 -4.50 6.67 -3.84
CA ARG A 124 -4.62 6.67 -5.29
C ARG A 124 -5.25 7.96 -5.83
N ALA A 125 -6.34 8.40 -5.23
CA ALA A 125 -7.04 9.63 -5.65
C ALA A 125 -6.12 10.87 -5.52
N ALA A 126 -5.43 11.03 -4.40
CA ALA A 126 -4.51 12.15 -4.17
C ALA A 126 -3.34 12.15 -5.17
N LEU A 127 -2.73 11.00 -5.43
CA LEU A 127 -1.66 10.88 -6.43
C LEU A 127 -2.18 11.24 -7.84
N GLN A 128 -3.34 10.75 -8.24
CA GLN A 128 -3.92 11.06 -9.56
C GLN A 128 -4.29 12.54 -9.68
N HIS A 129 -4.81 13.15 -8.63
CA HIS A 129 -5.10 14.58 -8.60
C HIS A 129 -3.82 15.41 -8.85
N ARG A 130 -2.73 15.09 -8.16
CA ARG A 130 -1.45 15.79 -8.33
C ARG A 130 -0.82 15.52 -9.71
N LEU A 131 -0.86 14.27 -10.19
CA LEU A 131 -0.35 13.92 -11.53
C LEU A 131 -1.09 14.68 -12.63
N ALA A 132 -2.39 14.84 -12.53
CA ALA A 132 -3.18 15.60 -13.52
C ALA A 132 -2.79 17.09 -13.59
N ALA A 133 -2.25 17.64 -12.50
CA ALA A 133 -1.75 19.02 -12.43
C ALA A 133 -0.28 19.18 -12.86
N CYS A 134 0.49 18.09 -12.89
CA CYS A 134 1.93 18.11 -13.20
C CYS A 134 2.15 18.13 -14.71
N LYS A 135 2.52 19.28 -15.27
CA LYS A 135 2.71 19.48 -16.71
C LYS A 135 3.85 18.67 -17.32
N GLN A 136 4.81 18.23 -16.52
CA GLN A 136 5.97 17.46 -16.98
C GLN A 136 5.66 15.97 -17.11
N VAL A 137 4.48 15.52 -16.65
CA VAL A 137 4.08 14.11 -16.73
C VAL A 137 2.98 13.94 -17.78
N GLU A 138 3.27 13.16 -18.80
CA GLU A 138 2.27 12.69 -19.76
C GLU A 138 1.67 11.38 -19.25
N LEU A 139 0.35 11.37 -19.04
CA LEU A 139 -0.39 10.17 -18.64
C LEU A 139 -0.90 9.43 -19.88
N ILE A 140 -0.42 8.20 -20.08
CA ILE A 140 -0.76 7.34 -21.22
C ILE A 140 -1.50 6.10 -20.68
N ALA A 141 -2.81 6.22 -20.58
CA ALA A 141 -3.68 5.15 -20.08
C ALA A 141 -5.12 5.32 -20.63
N PRO A 142 -5.75 4.24 -21.10
CA PRO A 142 -5.23 2.88 -21.15
C PRO A 142 -4.27 2.64 -22.32
N ASP A 143 -3.07 2.15 -22.06
CA ASP A 143 -2.18 1.62 -23.08
C ASP A 143 -1.18 0.63 -22.44
N GLU A 144 -0.55 -0.21 -23.24
CA GLU A 144 0.31 -1.29 -22.79
C GLU A 144 1.62 -1.29 -23.56
N VAL A 145 2.75 -1.40 -22.84
CA VAL A 145 4.05 -1.62 -23.46
C VAL A 145 4.13 -3.09 -23.91
N ILE A 146 4.30 -3.31 -25.22
CA ILE A 146 4.35 -4.64 -25.80
C ILE A 146 5.76 -5.07 -26.21
N GLU A 147 6.68 -4.14 -26.34
CA GLU A 147 8.07 -4.39 -26.68
C GLU A 147 8.93 -3.23 -26.16
N THR A 148 10.14 -3.56 -25.66
CA THR A 148 11.14 -2.57 -25.27
C THR A 148 12.47 -2.88 -25.96
N ARG A 149 13.02 -1.91 -26.70
CA ARG A 149 14.37 -1.99 -27.27
C ARG A 149 15.29 -1.05 -26.51
N ARG A 150 16.43 -1.55 -26.09
CA ARG A 150 17.36 -0.80 -25.25
C ARG A 150 18.75 -0.82 -25.89
N ASP A 151 19.34 0.34 -26.02
CA ASP A 151 20.72 0.54 -26.41
C ASP A 151 21.45 1.41 -25.36
N PRO A 152 22.79 1.62 -25.46
CA PRO A 152 23.51 2.42 -24.48
C PRO A 152 23.03 3.88 -24.37
N ASP A 153 22.34 4.41 -25.37
CA ASP A 153 21.95 5.81 -25.43
C ASP A 153 20.50 6.05 -25.05
N ARG A 154 19.61 5.11 -25.33
CA ARG A 154 18.14 5.24 -25.11
C ARG A 154 17.43 3.92 -24.95
N ALA A 155 16.19 3.99 -24.46
CA ALA A 155 15.20 2.93 -24.58
C ALA A 155 14.04 3.38 -25.47
N GLU A 156 13.57 2.49 -26.34
CA GLU A 156 12.38 2.68 -27.17
C GLU A 156 11.30 1.74 -26.68
N LEU A 157 10.12 2.30 -26.37
CA LEU A 157 8.95 1.55 -25.94
C LEU A 157 7.92 1.55 -27.08
N PHE A 158 7.42 0.38 -27.43
CA PHE A 158 6.36 0.19 -28.41
C PHE A 158 5.07 -0.12 -27.67
N LEU A 159 4.07 0.74 -27.88
CA LEU A 159 2.79 0.63 -27.23
C LEU A 159 1.78 -0.12 -28.10
N LYS A 160 0.84 -0.76 -27.48
CA LYS A 160 -0.24 -1.52 -28.14
C LYS A 160 -1.09 -0.66 -29.07
N SER A 161 -1.24 0.62 -28.77
CA SER A 161 -1.89 1.61 -29.64
C SER A 161 -1.15 1.88 -30.95
N GLY A 162 0.10 1.39 -31.09
CA GLY A 162 1.01 1.70 -32.20
C GLY A 162 1.89 2.93 -31.95
N ARG A 163 1.71 3.62 -30.83
CA ARG A 163 2.57 4.74 -30.41
C ARG A 163 3.97 4.23 -30.05
N ARG A 164 4.99 5.04 -30.32
CA ARG A 164 6.38 4.80 -29.92
C ARG A 164 6.86 5.92 -29.02
N LEU A 165 7.60 5.56 -27.99
CA LEU A 165 8.24 6.51 -27.06
C LEU A 165 9.73 6.23 -27.02
N ALA A 166 10.53 7.28 -26.91
CA ALA A 166 11.96 7.17 -26.65
C ALA A 166 12.28 7.83 -25.30
N ALA A 167 12.98 7.14 -24.42
CA ALA A 167 13.32 7.64 -23.10
C ALA A 167 14.81 7.40 -22.78
N ARG A 168 15.37 8.26 -21.93
CA ARG A 168 16.73 8.06 -21.39
C ARG A 168 16.79 6.93 -20.38
N LEU A 169 15.69 6.75 -19.62
CA LEU A 169 15.55 5.72 -18.61
C LEU A 169 14.12 5.17 -18.61
N VAL A 170 13.98 3.89 -18.38
CA VAL A 170 12.69 3.23 -18.13
C VAL A 170 12.65 2.68 -16.73
N ALA A 171 11.56 2.95 -16.01
CA ALA A 171 11.30 2.39 -14.70
C ALA A 171 10.07 1.47 -14.77
N SER A 172 10.28 0.16 -14.55
CA SER A 172 9.18 -0.80 -14.45
C SER A 172 8.60 -0.79 -13.03
N ALA A 173 7.35 -0.36 -12.93
CA ALA A 173 6.54 -0.36 -11.71
C ALA A 173 5.32 -1.29 -11.85
N GLU A 174 5.39 -2.32 -12.70
CA GLU A 174 4.30 -3.25 -13.03
C GLU A 174 3.93 -4.21 -11.90
N GLY A 175 4.68 -4.21 -10.79
CA GLY A 175 4.46 -5.10 -9.66
C GLY A 175 5.13 -6.48 -9.82
N ARG A 176 4.67 -7.45 -9.03
CA ARG A 176 5.32 -8.76 -8.90
C ARG A 176 5.39 -9.58 -10.19
N LEU A 177 4.43 -9.39 -11.08
CA LEU A 177 4.28 -10.15 -12.32
C LEU A 177 4.64 -9.30 -13.56
N GLY A 178 5.47 -8.26 -13.39
CA GLY A 178 5.86 -7.36 -14.45
C GLY A 178 6.58 -8.08 -15.59
N ALA A 179 6.09 -7.90 -16.83
CA ALA A 179 6.63 -8.54 -18.02
C ALA A 179 8.01 -8.00 -18.39
N MET A 180 8.25 -6.70 -18.15
CA MET A 180 9.53 -6.06 -18.47
C MET A 180 10.72 -6.66 -17.74
N ARG A 181 10.52 -7.15 -16.51
CA ARG A 181 11.58 -7.87 -15.79
C ARG A 181 12.01 -9.15 -16.54
N GLU A 182 11.03 -9.91 -17.03
CA GLU A 182 11.29 -11.15 -17.78
C GLU A 182 11.89 -10.86 -19.15
N GLU A 183 11.40 -9.83 -19.86
CA GLU A 183 11.96 -9.35 -21.11
C GLU A 183 13.42 -8.90 -20.97
N ALA A 184 13.76 -8.31 -19.81
CA ALA A 184 15.16 -7.95 -19.48
C ALA A 184 16.04 -9.14 -19.11
N GLY A 185 15.52 -10.38 -19.11
CA GLY A 185 16.26 -11.56 -18.69
C GLY A 185 16.65 -11.54 -17.21
N ILE A 186 15.90 -10.80 -16.37
CA ILE A 186 16.16 -10.72 -14.94
C ILE A 186 15.40 -11.84 -14.24
N GLY A 187 16.14 -12.83 -13.75
CA GLY A 187 15.60 -13.92 -12.95
C GLY A 187 14.96 -13.43 -11.65
N ALA A 188 14.09 -14.26 -11.09
CA ALA A 188 13.50 -13.99 -9.77
C ALA A 188 13.39 -15.29 -8.96
N ARG A 189 13.59 -15.17 -7.66
CA ARG A 189 13.25 -16.21 -6.69
C ARG A 189 11.84 -15.93 -6.18
N ALA A 190 10.99 -16.93 -6.27
CA ALA A 190 9.60 -16.81 -5.82
C ALA A 190 9.22 -18.01 -4.96
N TRP A 191 8.53 -17.78 -3.86
CA TRP A 191 7.90 -18.81 -3.05
C TRP A 191 6.64 -18.36 -2.36
N SER A 192 5.77 -19.31 -2.04
CA SER A 192 4.59 -19.09 -1.21
C SER A 192 4.94 -19.36 0.26
N TYR A 193 4.38 -18.59 1.17
CA TYR A 193 4.45 -18.88 2.61
C TYR A 193 3.41 -19.89 3.08
N ASP A 194 2.54 -20.33 2.18
CA ASP A 194 1.38 -21.16 2.49
C ASP A 194 0.46 -20.53 3.57
N GLN A 195 0.39 -19.22 3.51
CA GLN A 195 -0.41 -18.36 4.40
C GLN A 195 -1.31 -17.44 3.58
N ILE A 196 -2.40 -17.04 4.19
CA ILE A 196 -3.36 -16.06 3.67
C ILE A 196 -3.52 -14.95 4.69
N ALA A 197 -3.42 -13.70 4.24
CA ALA A 197 -3.84 -12.54 5.01
C ALA A 197 -5.34 -12.32 4.80
N ILE A 198 -6.13 -12.46 5.85
CA ILE A 198 -7.53 -12.01 5.90
C ILE A 198 -7.51 -10.55 6.30
N VAL A 199 -8.09 -9.70 5.47
CA VAL A 199 -8.12 -8.25 5.69
C VAL A 199 -9.57 -7.82 5.88
N LEU A 200 -9.83 -7.05 6.92
CA LEU A 200 -11.15 -6.52 7.22
C LEU A 200 -11.06 -5.24 8.06
N VAL A 201 -12.18 -4.55 8.19
CA VAL A 201 -12.32 -3.44 9.14
C VAL A 201 -13.01 -3.95 10.39
N ALA A 202 -12.51 -3.55 11.54
CA ALA A 202 -13.15 -3.76 12.83
C ALA A 202 -13.72 -2.45 13.36
N ARG A 203 -14.97 -2.48 13.84
CA ARG A 203 -15.59 -1.45 14.66
C ARG A 203 -15.45 -1.85 16.13
N HIS A 204 -15.13 -0.89 17.00
CA HIS A 204 -14.95 -1.14 18.42
C HIS A 204 -15.44 0.03 19.28
N GLU A 205 -15.73 -0.26 20.55
CA GLU A 205 -16.37 0.70 21.47
C GLU A 205 -15.42 1.83 21.90
N ARG A 206 -14.16 1.51 22.19
CA ARG A 206 -13.20 2.47 22.76
C ARG A 206 -12.24 2.97 21.69
N PRO A 207 -11.80 4.25 21.76
CA PRO A 207 -10.84 4.78 20.79
C PRO A 207 -9.48 4.05 20.88
N HIS A 208 -8.88 3.77 19.73
CA HIS A 208 -7.54 3.16 19.64
C HIS A 208 -6.41 4.14 20.02
N ARG A 209 -6.66 5.46 20.04
CA ARG A 209 -5.70 6.51 20.42
C ARG A 209 -4.38 6.47 19.65
N GLY A 210 -4.43 6.17 18.36
CA GLY A 210 -3.24 6.07 17.50
C GLY A 210 -2.34 4.86 17.80
N VAL A 211 -2.81 3.85 18.54
CA VAL A 211 -2.03 2.66 18.88
C VAL A 211 -2.17 1.61 17.77
N ALA A 212 -1.07 1.29 17.10
CA ALA A 212 -0.95 0.10 16.26
C ALA A 212 -0.50 -1.10 17.09
N GLN A 213 -1.14 -2.25 16.93
CA GLN A 213 -0.77 -3.47 17.64
C GLN A 213 -0.47 -4.60 16.65
N GLU A 214 0.59 -5.35 16.95
CA GLU A 214 0.98 -6.55 16.24
C GLU A 214 1.07 -7.71 17.23
N LYS A 215 0.28 -8.74 17.03
CA LYS A 215 0.33 -9.98 17.81
C LYS A 215 0.87 -11.10 16.94
N PHE A 216 2.02 -11.66 17.26
CA PHE A 216 2.51 -12.87 16.61
C PHE A 216 1.79 -14.08 17.18
N LEU A 217 0.83 -14.60 16.43
CA LEU A 217 0.06 -15.80 16.77
C LEU A 217 0.71 -17.02 16.09
N PRO A 218 0.39 -18.27 16.53
CA PRO A 218 0.96 -19.49 15.92
C PRO A 218 0.73 -19.63 14.40
N GLY A 219 -0.37 -19.08 13.88
CA GLY A 219 -0.69 -19.10 12.45
C GLY A 219 -0.02 -17.99 11.64
N GLY A 220 0.43 -16.94 12.31
CA GLY A 220 1.03 -15.74 11.72
C GLY A 220 0.64 -14.47 12.46
N PRO A 221 1.10 -13.31 11.97
CA PRO A 221 0.80 -12.02 12.59
C PRO A 221 -0.68 -11.64 12.49
N PHE A 222 -1.15 -10.97 13.55
CA PHE A 222 -2.47 -10.35 13.66
C PHE A 222 -2.28 -8.87 13.97
N ALA A 223 -2.34 -8.04 12.94
CA ALA A 223 -2.19 -6.59 13.05
C ALA A 223 -3.53 -5.90 13.27
N MET A 224 -3.54 -4.93 14.17
CA MET A 224 -4.64 -3.99 14.43
C MET A 224 -4.11 -2.59 14.23
N LEU A 225 -4.49 -1.96 13.13
CA LEU A 225 -3.95 -0.67 12.70
C LEU A 225 -5.00 0.42 12.89
N PRO A 226 -4.67 1.56 13.51
CA PRO A 226 -5.62 2.63 13.76
C PRO A 226 -6.14 3.21 12.44
N MET A 227 -7.43 3.42 12.31
CA MET A 227 -8.06 4.09 11.18
C MET A 227 -8.81 5.33 11.65
N ARG A 228 -8.97 6.31 10.77
CA ARG A 228 -9.88 7.44 11.01
C ARG A 228 -11.26 6.92 11.36
N ASP A 229 -11.93 7.59 12.28
CA ASP A 229 -13.31 7.27 12.63
C ASP A 229 -14.22 7.27 11.40
N GLY A 230 -15.26 6.47 11.43
CA GLY A 230 -16.16 6.28 10.30
C GLY A 230 -16.82 7.57 9.86
N ALA A 231 -16.87 7.83 8.55
CA ALA A 231 -17.52 8.97 7.99
C ALA A 231 -19.05 8.80 7.94
N PRO A 232 -19.83 9.88 8.04
CA PRO A 232 -21.29 9.82 8.02
C PRO A 232 -21.88 9.15 6.78
N HIS A 233 -21.27 9.36 5.61
CA HIS A 233 -21.71 8.77 4.34
C HIS A 233 -21.45 7.26 4.24
N GLU A 234 -20.63 6.70 5.12
CA GLU A 234 -20.38 5.25 5.24
C GLU A 234 -21.36 4.57 6.21
N GLY A 235 -22.27 5.31 6.84
CA GLY A 235 -23.15 4.80 7.88
C GLY A 235 -22.44 4.50 9.21
N LEU A 236 -21.21 4.98 9.37
CA LEU A 236 -20.31 4.70 10.49
C LEU A 236 -19.89 5.97 11.25
N ALA A 237 -20.74 7.00 11.23
CA ALA A 237 -20.41 8.29 11.82
C ALA A 237 -19.99 8.18 13.29
N GLY A 238 -18.78 8.64 13.59
CA GLY A 238 -18.24 8.66 14.95
C GLY A 238 -17.87 7.28 15.51
N GLU A 239 -17.92 6.23 14.71
CA GLU A 239 -17.51 4.90 15.14
C GLU A 239 -15.99 4.70 15.04
N HIS A 240 -15.40 4.19 16.11
CA HIS A 240 -13.98 3.86 16.15
C HIS A 240 -13.68 2.64 15.29
N ARG A 241 -12.66 2.74 14.43
CA ARG A 241 -12.32 1.70 13.45
C ARG A 241 -10.84 1.33 13.51
N SER A 242 -10.57 0.06 13.22
CA SER A 242 -9.22 -0.43 12.97
C SER A 242 -9.18 -1.29 11.72
N SER A 243 -8.12 -1.14 10.91
CA SER A 243 -7.81 -2.08 9.84
C SER A 243 -7.15 -3.30 10.44
N ILE A 244 -7.64 -4.47 10.07
CA ILE A 244 -7.14 -5.75 10.56
C ILE A 244 -6.45 -6.47 9.42
N VAL A 245 -5.23 -6.93 9.69
CA VAL A 245 -4.51 -7.88 8.84
C VAL A 245 -4.28 -9.14 9.67
N TRP A 246 -5.09 -10.14 9.42
CA TRP A 246 -5.04 -11.42 10.12
C TRP A 246 -4.39 -12.48 9.24
N THR A 247 -3.13 -12.77 9.47
CA THR A 247 -2.41 -13.82 8.76
C THR A 247 -2.65 -15.16 9.43
N GLU A 248 -2.97 -16.16 8.60
CA GLU A 248 -3.23 -17.51 9.06
C GLU A 248 -2.72 -18.53 8.02
N ARG A 249 -2.47 -19.78 8.42
CA ARG A 249 -2.19 -20.86 7.49
C ARG A 249 -3.32 -20.98 6.46
N ALA A 250 -2.95 -21.25 5.21
CA ALA A 250 -3.89 -21.18 4.10
C ALA A 250 -5.11 -22.11 4.27
N ASP A 251 -4.92 -23.30 4.86
CA ASP A 251 -6.01 -24.25 5.12
C ASP A 251 -7.00 -23.74 6.18
N LEU A 252 -6.49 -23.13 7.24
CA LEU A 252 -7.33 -22.55 8.31
C LEU A 252 -7.98 -21.24 7.86
N ALA A 253 -7.26 -20.39 7.14
CA ALA A 253 -7.80 -19.14 6.62
C ALA A 253 -9.02 -19.37 5.71
N ARG A 254 -8.98 -20.38 4.82
CA ARG A 254 -10.13 -20.74 3.97
C ARG A 254 -11.33 -21.14 4.80
N ARG A 255 -11.13 -22.00 5.82
CA ARG A 255 -12.21 -22.40 6.74
C ARG A 255 -12.79 -21.22 7.52
N LEU A 256 -11.95 -20.29 7.96
CA LEU A 256 -12.40 -19.08 8.66
C LEU A 256 -13.25 -18.19 7.75
N LEU A 257 -12.85 -18.03 6.48
CA LEU A 257 -13.59 -17.23 5.50
C LEU A 257 -14.97 -17.81 5.18
N GLU A 258 -15.13 -19.14 5.26
CA GLU A 258 -16.39 -19.86 5.04
C GLU A 258 -17.33 -19.87 6.26
N LEU A 259 -16.85 -19.41 7.42
CA LEU A 259 -17.68 -19.38 8.63
C LEU A 259 -18.85 -18.41 8.49
N GLU A 260 -20.00 -18.85 8.96
CA GLU A 260 -21.16 -17.99 9.17
C GLU A 260 -20.82 -16.81 10.09
N PRO A 261 -21.45 -15.63 9.87
CA PRO A 261 -21.09 -14.41 10.59
C PRO A 261 -20.94 -14.54 12.11
N PRO A 262 -21.84 -15.20 12.86
CA PRO A 262 -21.69 -15.31 14.32
C PRO A 262 -20.47 -16.12 14.74
N ARG A 263 -20.12 -17.17 14.00
CA ARG A 263 -18.95 -18.01 14.29
C ARG A 263 -17.65 -17.29 13.93
N PHE A 264 -17.64 -16.57 12.81
CA PHE A 264 -16.50 -15.74 12.44
C PHE A 264 -16.28 -14.65 13.48
N GLN A 265 -17.35 -13.98 13.93
CA GLN A 265 -17.30 -12.95 14.98
C GLN A 265 -16.64 -13.50 16.26
N ALA A 266 -17.00 -14.70 16.69
CA ALA A 266 -16.44 -15.31 17.89
C ALA A 266 -14.94 -15.59 17.75
N GLU A 267 -14.52 -16.14 16.60
CA GLU A 267 -13.10 -16.39 16.28
C GLU A 267 -12.30 -15.10 16.18
N PHE A 268 -12.89 -14.07 15.58
CA PHE A 268 -12.29 -12.75 15.46
C PHE A 268 -12.11 -12.09 16.83
N ALA A 269 -13.17 -11.98 17.63
CA ALA A 269 -13.15 -11.35 18.94
C ALA A 269 -12.13 -12.01 19.89
N ARG A 270 -12.01 -13.34 19.83
CA ARG A 270 -11.02 -14.08 20.63
C ARG A 270 -9.57 -13.64 20.33
N ARG A 271 -9.25 -13.32 19.05
CA ARG A 271 -7.91 -12.87 18.64
C ARG A 271 -7.70 -11.39 18.87
N PHE A 272 -8.73 -10.61 18.65
CA PHE A 272 -8.71 -9.17 18.87
C PHE A 272 -8.50 -8.85 20.37
N GLY A 273 -9.22 -9.53 21.26
CA GLY A 273 -9.22 -9.27 22.70
C GLY A 273 -10.24 -8.22 23.08
N ASP A 274 -10.21 -7.80 24.36
CA ASP A 274 -11.20 -6.95 25.00
C ASP A 274 -10.72 -5.52 25.31
N HIS A 275 -9.49 -5.20 24.94
CA HIS A 275 -8.83 -3.94 25.31
C HIS A 275 -9.52 -2.70 24.71
N LEU A 276 -10.21 -2.82 23.57
CA LEU A 276 -11.03 -1.77 22.97
C LEU A 276 -12.54 -1.97 23.19
N GLY A 277 -12.93 -2.86 24.12
CA GLY A 277 -14.33 -3.20 24.38
C GLY A 277 -14.91 -4.15 23.33
N PRO A 278 -16.25 -4.23 23.24
CA PRO A 278 -16.93 -4.97 22.20
C PRO A 278 -16.39 -4.60 20.82
N VAL A 279 -16.15 -5.62 19.99
CA VAL A 279 -15.61 -5.46 18.65
C VAL A 279 -16.41 -6.29 17.66
N GLU A 280 -16.60 -5.78 16.46
CA GLU A 280 -17.23 -6.53 15.37
C GLU A 280 -16.55 -6.24 14.03
N PRO A 281 -16.43 -7.25 13.14
CA PRO A 281 -16.01 -7.03 11.77
C PRO A 281 -17.13 -6.34 10.99
N VAL A 282 -16.77 -5.31 10.21
CA VAL A 282 -17.72 -4.59 9.37
C VAL A 282 -17.33 -4.69 7.90
N GLY A 283 -18.33 -4.80 7.04
CA GLY A 283 -18.13 -4.94 5.59
C GLY A 283 -17.59 -6.29 5.14
N PRO A 284 -16.99 -6.36 3.94
CA PRO A 284 -16.47 -7.58 3.37
C PRO A 284 -15.22 -8.10 4.10
N ARG A 285 -14.95 -9.39 3.90
CA ARG A 285 -13.70 -10.06 4.28
C ARG A 285 -12.87 -10.25 3.02
N TRP A 286 -11.82 -9.47 2.86
CA TRP A 286 -10.87 -9.65 1.77
C TRP A 286 -9.80 -10.66 2.16
N TRP A 287 -9.18 -11.28 1.19
CA TRP A 287 -8.09 -12.21 1.46
C TRP A 287 -7.02 -12.16 0.38
N PHE A 288 -5.77 -12.33 0.80
CA PHE A 288 -4.60 -12.23 -0.08
C PHE A 288 -3.63 -13.37 0.25
N PRO A 289 -3.30 -14.27 -0.72
CA PRO A 289 -2.25 -15.25 -0.51
C PRO A 289 -0.91 -14.57 -0.35
N LEU A 290 -0.14 -15.00 0.64
CA LEU A 290 1.17 -14.44 0.93
C LEU A 290 2.27 -15.19 0.19
N GLY A 291 3.16 -14.44 -0.40
CA GLY A 291 4.31 -14.96 -1.11
C GLY A 291 5.34 -13.86 -1.33
N LEU A 292 6.55 -14.27 -1.67
CA LEU A 292 7.64 -13.39 -2.00
C LEU A 292 8.10 -13.61 -3.43
N VAL A 293 8.38 -12.52 -4.12
CA VAL A 293 9.11 -12.50 -5.39
C VAL A 293 10.27 -11.53 -5.21
N HIS A 294 11.49 -12.04 -5.35
CA HIS A 294 12.72 -11.26 -5.22
C HIS A 294 13.48 -11.34 -6.53
N ALA A 295 13.64 -10.21 -7.22
CA ALA A 295 14.42 -10.15 -8.45
C ALA A 295 15.91 -10.29 -8.15
N GLU A 296 16.66 -10.95 -9.02
CA GLU A 296 18.10 -11.13 -8.88
C GLU A 296 18.88 -9.82 -8.98
N ARG A 297 18.32 -8.85 -9.74
CA ARG A 297 18.79 -7.47 -9.81
C ARG A 297 17.63 -6.52 -10.10
N TYR A 298 17.76 -5.24 -9.72
CA TYR A 298 16.76 -4.21 -9.90
C TYR A 298 17.16 -3.15 -10.95
N ILE A 299 18.30 -3.32 -11.55
CA ILE A 299 18.85 -2.41 -12.58
C ILE A 299 19.32 -3.21 -13.79
N ASP A 300 19.19 -2.58 -14.94
CA ASP A 300 19.72 -3.06 -16.21
C ASP A 300 20.08 -1.85 -17.10
N THR A 301 20.53 -2.10 -18.34
CA THR A 301 20.77 -1.04 -19.31
C THR A 301 19.45 -0.29 -19.60
N ARG A 302 19.46 1.01 -19.27
CA ARG A 302 18.30 1.90 -19.42
C ARG A 302 17.07 1.34 -18.74
#